data_a106417af03d85de8463004024926d77
#
_entry.id   a106417af03d85de8463004024926d77
#
_cell.length_a   1.000
_cell.length_b   1.000
_cell.length_c   1.000
_cell.angle_alpha   90.00
_cell.angle_beta   90.00
_cell.angle_gamma   90.00
#
_symmetry.space_group_name_H-M   'P 1'
#
loop_
_entity.id
_entity.type
_entity.pdbx_description
1 polymer ?
#
loop_
_entity_poly.entity_id
_entity_poly.type
_entity_poly.pdbx_seq_one_letter_code
_entity_poly.pdbx_strand_id
1 'polypeptide(L)'
;MYEERIWRFLKGKLLSDCGAAGLMGNLYAESGLNPVNLQNTHERKLGLSDKEYTQQVDFGLYADFVHDGAGYGLAQWTFWSRKQNLLAFAKSREKSIGDLETQLEFLWKELTESYASLAQMLLSASSVRAASDAVLLQFERPADQSETAKARRAAYGQKYYDQFAGERRRPP
;
A
#
# COMPACT_ATOMS: atom_id res chain seq x y z
N MET A 1 -5.72 15.23 1.10
CA MET A 1 -5.77 14.20 0.05
C MET A 1 -4.80 13.09 0.41
N TYR A 2 -5.14 11.82 0.20
CA TYR A 2 -4.30 10.69 0.62
C TYR A 2 -2.93 10.67 -0.07
N GLU A 3 -2.90 11.02 -1.35
CA GLU A 3 -1.68 11.00 -2.17
C GLU A 3 -0.53 11.80 -1.55
N GLU A 4 -0.81 13.03 -1.17
CA GLU A 4 0.19 13.91 -0.56
C GLU A 4 0.66 13.40 0.80
N ARG A 5 -0.26 12.87 1.61
CA ARG A 5 0.07 12.30 2.92
C ARG A 5 0.96 11.08 2.79
N ILE A 6 0.65 10.20 1.84
CA ILE A 6 1.45 9.00 1.55
C ILE A 6 2.84 9.41 1.05
N TRP A 7 2.91 10.34 0.10
CA TRP A 7 4.19 10.86 -0.39
C TRP A 7 5.06 11.40 0.73
N ARG A 8 4.49 12.28 1.56
CA ARG A 8 5.21 12.87 2.70
C ARG A 8 5.71 11.82 3.68
N PHE A 9 4.88 10.82 3.98
CA PHE A 9 5.28 9.71 4.85
C PHE A 9 6.49 8.98 4.28
N LEU A 10 6.44 8.57 3.02
CA LEU A 10 7.53 7.83 2.37
C LEU A 10 8.81 8.67 2.29
N LYS A 11 8.70 9.94 1.99
CA LYS A 11 9.85 10.86 2.00
C LYS A 11 10.41 11.06 3.41
N GLY A 12 9.57 11.05 4.42
CA GLY A 12 9.99 11.05 5.83
C GLY A 12 10.78 9.80 6.23
N LYS A 13 10.55 8.68 5.57
CA LYS A 13 11.33 7.43 5.71
C LYS A 13 12.56 7.38 4.80
N LEU A 14 12.89 8.49 4.15
CA LEU A 14 14.08 8.69 3.31
C LEU A 14 14.09 7.92 1.98
N LEU A 15 12.95 7.45 1.48
CA LEU A 15 12.90 6.88 0.13
C LEU A 15 13.34 7.95 -0.88
N SER A 16 14.03 7.51 -1.92
CA SER A 16 14.29 8.40 -3.07
C SER A 16 12.96 8.78 -3.74
N ASP A 17 12.95 9.84 -4.53
CA ASP A 17 11.74 10.24 -5.25
C ASP A 17 11.25 9.11 -6.18
N CYS A 18 12.15 8.42 -6.85
CA CYS A 18 11.83 7.26 -7.68
C CYS A 18 11.31 6.08 -6.86
N GLY A 19 11.90 5.81 -5.70
CA GLY A 19 11.47 4.76 -4.80
C GLY A 19 10.07 5.00 -4.25
N ALA A 20 9.81 6.21 -3.77
CA ALA A 20 8.49 6.61 -3.28
C ALA A 20 7.43 6.53 -4.38
N ALA A 21 7.75 7.05 -5.56
CA ALA A 21 6.83 7.03 -6.71
C ALA A 21 6.52 5.60 -7.18
N GLY A 22 7.52 4.74 -7.30
CA GLY A 22 7.34 3.34 -7.71
C GLY A 22 6.48 2.55 -6.72
N LEU A 23 6.66 2.76 -5.42
CA LEU A 23 5.83 2.16 -4.38
C LEU A 23 4.39 2.69 -4.46
N MET A 24 4.20 4.00 -4.58
CA MET A 24 2.86 4.60 -4.69
C MET A 24 2.10 4.10 -5.92
N GLY A 25 2.76 3.92 -7.06
CA GLY A 25 2.14 3.38 -8.26
C GLY A 25 1.58 1.98 -8.04
N ASN A 26 2.29 1.14 -7.32
CA ASN A 26 1.82 -0.20 -6.93
C ASN A 26 0.65 -0.13 -5.95
N LEU A 27 0.72 0.71 -4.93
CA LEU A 27 -0.39 0.89 -3.98
C LEU A 27 -1.65 1.43 -4.68
N TYR A 28 -1.47 2.30 -5.68
CA TYR A 28 -2.60 2.77 -6.49
C TYR A 28 -3.23 1.61 -7.28
N ALA A 29 -2.42 0.77 -7.90
CA ALA A 29 -2.92 -0.39 -8.64
C ALA A 29 -3.69 -1.37 -7.74
N GLU A 30 -3.28 -1.52 -6.48
CA GLU A 30 -3.94 -2.41 -5.52
C GLU A 30 -5.27 -1.83 -5.00
N SER A 31 -5.28 -0.58 -4.57
CA SER A 31 -6.38 -0.02 -3.78
C SER A 31 -6.85 1.36 -4.20
N GLY A 32 -6.26 1.96 -5.24
CA GLY A 32 -6.49 3.37 -5.54
C GLY A 32 -6.02 4.31 -4.44
N LEU A 33 -5.05 3.89 -3.63
CA LEU A 33 -4.57 4.58 -2.43
C LEU A 33 -5.64 4.76 -1.34
N ASN A 34 -6.65 3.88 -1.33
CA ASN A 34 -7.73 3.93 -0.35
C ASN A 34 -7.46 2.93 0.79
N PRO A 35 -7.21 3.42 2.03
CA PRO A 35 -6.88 2.53 3.15
C PRO A 35 -8.04 1.66 3.64
N VAL A 36 -9.27 1.97 3.27
CA VAL A 36 -10.44 1.15 3.63
C VAL A 36 -10.92 0.24 2.51
N ASN A 37 -10.18 0.17 1.40
CA ASN A 37 -10.59 -0.60 0.23
C ASN A 37 -10.66 -2.10 0.55
N LEU A 38 -11.87 -2.66 0.52
CA LEU A 38 -12.12 -4.10 0.48
C LEU A 38 -12.12 -4.56 -0.97
N GLN A 39 -11.49 -5.68 -1.26
CA GLN A 39 -11.48 -6.26 -2.60
C GLN A 39 -12.90 -6.35 -3.18
N ASN A 40 -13.12 -5.79 -4.37
CA ASN A 40 -14.46 -5.63 -4.96
C ASN A 40 -15.26 -6.94 -5.08
N THR A 41 -14.60 -8.05 -5.36
CA THR A 41 -15.26 -9.36 -5.42
C THR A 41 -15.81 -9.80 -4.07
N HIS A 42 -15.14 -9.42 -2.98
CA HIS A 42 -15.58 -9.72 -1.62
C HIS A 42 -16.65 -8.76 -1.10
N GLU A 43 -16.66 -7.49 -1.56
CA GLU A 43 -17.78 -6.59 -1.29
C GLU A 43 -19.11 -7.23 -1.74
N ARG A 44 -19.13 -7.75 -2.96
CA ARG A 44 -20.31 -8.42 -3.52
C ARG A 44 -20.64 -9.71 -2.78
N LYS A 45 -19.63 -10.51 -2.44
CA LYS A 45 -19.80 -11.78 -1.75
C LYS A 45 -20.32 -11.63 -0.33
N LEU A 46 -19.80 -10.64 0.40
CA LEU A 46 -20.14 -10.39 1.80
C LEU A 46 -21.35 -9.46 1.96
N GLY A 47 -21.68 -8.69 0.92
CA GLY A 47 -22.71 -7.66 1.00
C GLY A 47 -22.35 -6.50 1.90
N LEU A 48 -21.05 -6.22 2.07
CA LEU A 48 -20.52 -5.16 2.92
C LEU A 48 -19.76 -4.13 2.07
N SER A 49 -20.00 -2.86 2.31
CA SER A 49 -19.17 -1.78 1.78
C SER A 49 -17.81 -1.73 2.50
N ASP A 50 -16.86 -1.00 1.92
CA ASP A 50 -15.55 -0.75 2.54
C ASP A 50 -15.68 -0.26 3.99
N LYS A 51 -16.56 0.71 4.20
CA LYS A 51 -16.81 1.32 5.50
C LYS A 51 -17.43 0.34 6.48
N GLU A 52 -18.45 -0.39 6.05
CA GLU A 52 -19.14 -1.37 6.89
C GLU A 52 -18.20 -2.50 7.30
N TYR A 53 -17.42 -3.02 6.36
CA TYR A 53 -16.43 -4.05 6.64
C TYR A 53 -15.41 -3.57 7.68
N THR A 54 -14.86 -2.37 7.49
CA THR A 54 -13.90 -1.77 8.41
C THR A 54 -14.51 -1.63 9.81
N GLN A 55 -15.70 -1.09 9.91
CA GLN A 55 -16.38 -0.89 11.19
C GLN A 55 -16.66 -2.22 11.90
N GLN A 56 -17.15 -3.23 11.18
CA GLN A 56 -17.45 -4.54 11.77
C GLN A 56 -16.19 -5.24 12.27
N VAL A 57 -15.07 -5.12 11.55
CA VAL A 57 -13.79 -5.66 12.02
C VAL A 57 -13.32 -4.91 13.26
N ASP A 58 -13.33 -3.58 13.23
CA ASP A 58 -12.88 -2.76 14.36
C ASP A 58 -13.67 -3.00 15.64
N PHE A 59 -14.98 -3.22 15.52
CA PHE A 59 -15.87 -3.48 16.67
C PHE A 59 -15.94 -4.96 17.07
N GLY A 60 -15.21 -5.85 16.39
CA GLY A 60 -15.22 -7.28 16.69
C GLY A 60 -16.51 -7.99 16.29
N LEU A 61 -17.32 -7.41 15.41
CA LEU A 61 -18.57 -7.98 14.92
C LEU A 61 -18.39 -8.93 13.74
N TYR A 62 -17.24 -8.86 13.07
CA TYR A 62 -16.87 -9.72 11.95
C TYR A 62 -15.59 -10.48 12.31
N ALA A 63 -15.72 -11.80 12.52
CA ALA A 63 -14.64 -12.62 13.06
C ALA A 63 -13.65 -13.14 11.99
N ASP A 64 -14.03 -13.15 10.72
CA ASP A 64 -13.28 -13.82 9.66
C ASP A 64 -12.24 -12.95 8.94
N PHE A 65 -11.98 -11.74 9.42
CA PHE A 65 -11.03 -10.82 8.78
C PHE A 65 -9.72 -11.49 8.41
N VAL A 66 -9.16 -12.27 9.31
CA VAL A 66 -7.86 -12.94 9.11
C VAL A 66 -7.94 -14.05 8.06
N HIS A 67 -9.05 -14.79 8.01
CA HIS A 67 -9.16 -16.01 7.19
C HIS A 67 -10.15 -15.90 6.01
N ASP A 68 -10.71 -14.74 5.73
CA ASP A 68 -11.70 -14.59 4.66
C ASP A 68 -11.11 -14.59 3.24
N GLY A 69 -9.80 -14.48 3.11
CA GLY A 69 -9.11 -14.42 1.82
C GLY A 69 -9.33 -13.12 1.04
N ALA A 70 -9.96 -12.11 1.67
CA ALA A 70 -10.22 -10.82 1.02
C ALA A 70 -9.02 -9.89 1.12
N GLY A 71 -8.64 -9.27 0.01
CA GLY A 71 -7.69 -8.17 0.02
C GLY A 71 -8.27 -6.94 0.71
N TYR A 72 -7.50 -6.30 1.58
CA TYR A 72 -7.92 -5.11 2.33
C TYR A 72 -6.81 -4.08 2.46
N GLY A 73 -7.19 -2.81 2.35
CA GLY A 73 -6.32 -1.66 2.63
C GLY A 73 -5.38 -1.29 1.49
N LEU A 74 -4.43 -0.41 1.79
CA LEU A 74 -3.51 0.19 0.80
C LEU A 74 -2.80 -0.85 -0.07
N ALA A 75 -2.25 -1.89 0.54
CA ALA A 75 -1.47 -2.94 -0.14
C ALA A 75 -2.31 -4.17 -0.49
N GLN A 76 -3.63 -4.13 -0.26
CA GLN A 76 -4.53 -5.28 -0.44
C GLN A 76 -4.01 -6.52 0.30
N TRP A 77 -3.70 -6.36 1.59
CA TRP A 77 -3.29 -7.48 2.42
C TRP A 77 -4.31 -8.59 2.39
N THR A 78 -3.91 -9.78 1.99
CA THR A 78 -4.79 -10.92 1.73
C THR A 78 -4.40 -12.15 2.52
N PHE A 79 -3.11 -12.46 2.58
CA PHE A 79 -2.61 -13.65 3.25
C PHE A 79 -2.88 -13.56 4.77
N TRP A 80 -3.33 -14.65 5.36
CA TRP A 80 -3.84 -14.67 6.73
C TRP A 80 -2.87 -14.11 7.77
N SER A 81 -1.59 -14.46 7.69
CA SER A 81 -0.60 -13.98 8.68
C SER A 81 -0.35 -12.48 8.55
N ARG A 82 -0.37 -11.93 7.34
CA ARG A 82 -0.23 -10.49 7.12
C ARG A 82 -1.45 -9.73 7.65
N LYS A 83 -2.65 -10.25 7.41
CA LYS A 83 -3.89 -9.66 7.95
C LYS A 83 -3.95 -9.75 9.47
N GLN A 84 -3.50 -10.86 10.05
CA GLN A 84 -3.38 -11.00 11.50
C GLN A 84 -2.42 -9.96 12.08
N ASN A 85 -1.27 -9.76 11.45
CA ASN A 85 -0.28 -8.79 11.89
C ASN A 85 -0.81 -7.35 11.76
N LEU A 86 -1.53 -7.01 10.69
CA LEU A 86 -2.17 -5.71 10.53
C LEU A 86 -3.20 -5.46 11.63
N LEU A 87 -4.06 -6.44 11.90
CA LEU A 87 -5.07 -6.33 12.95
C LEU A 87 -4.44 -6.12 14.33
N ALA A 88 -3.43 -6.92 14.67
CA ALA A 88 -2.71 -6.79 15.93
C ALA A 88 -2.01 -5.44 16.06
N PHE A 89 -1.39 -4.97 14.97
CA PHE A 89 -0.73 -3.67 14.92
C PHE A 89 -1.69 -2.51 15.14
N ALA A 90 -2.84 -2.53 14.47
CA ALA A 90 -3.87 -1.51 14.65
C ALA A 90 -4.41 -1.51 16.09
N LYS A 91 -4.72 -2.69 16.64
CA LYS A 91 -5.18 -2.82 18.04
C LYS A 91 -4.15 -2.31 19.04
N SER A 92 -2.87 -2.60 18.84
CA SER A 92 -1.80 -2.14 19.73
C SER A 92 -1.69 -0.61 19.75
N ARG A 93 -2.13 0.05 18.71
CA ARG A 93 -2.15 1.52 18.57
C ARG A 93 -3.50 2.13 18.93
N GLU A 94 -4.49 1.33 19.29
CA GLU A 94 -5.86 1.77 19.52
C GLU A 94 -6.44 2.53 18.35
N LYS A 95 -6.14 2.04 17.13
CA LYS A 95 -6.56 2.63 15.86
C LYS A 95 -7.39 1.64 15.04
N SER A 96 -8.21 2.20 14.13
CA SER A 96 -8.90 1.41 13.12
C SER A 96 -7.92 0.70 12.19
N ILE A 97 -8.30 -0.50 11.70
CA ILE A 97 -7.56 -1.16 10.63
C ILE A 97 -7.50 -0.31 9.35
N GLY A 98 -8.45 0.60 9.16
CA GLY A 98 -8.54 1.52 8.01
C GLY A 98 -7.83 2.85 8.21
N ASP A 99 -7.17 3.07 9.34
CA ASP A 99 -6.43 4.32 9.59
C ASP A 99 -5.20 4.42 8.68
N LEU A 100 -5.11 5.50 7.92
CA LEU A 100 -4.05 5.67 6.93
C LEU A 100 -2.65 5.61 7.55
N GLU A 101 -2.41 6.38 8.59
CA GLU A 101 -1.09 6.45 9.23
C GLU A 101 -0.68 5.09 9.82
N THR A 102 -1.63 4.38 10.41
CA THR A 102 -1.42 3.03 10.95
C THR A 102 -1.02 2.07 9.83
N GLN A 103 -1.70 2.10 8.70
CA GLN A 103 -1.35 1.24 7.56
C GLN A 103 0.01 1.61 6.94
N LEU A 104 0.35 2.88 6.86
CA LEU A 104 1.66 3.33 6.37
C LEU A 104 2.79 2.87 7.29
N GLU A 105 2.62 3.00 8.60
CA GLU A 105 3.60 2.50 9.57
C GLU A 105 3.72 0.96 9.52
N PHE A 106 2.61 0.26 9.36
CA PHE A 106 2.62 -1.19 9.18
C PHE A 106 3.32 -1.62 7.87
N LEU A 107 3.04 -0.94 6.78
CA LEU A 107 3.71 -1.15 5.49
C LEU A 107 5.23 -0.98 5.63
N TRP A 108 5.66 0.08 6.28
CA TRP A 108 7.07 0.34 6.51
C TRP A 108 7.72 -0.72 7.40
N LYS A 109 7.02 -1.15 8.43
CA LYS A 109 7.45 -2.26 9.29
C LYS A 109 7.65 -3.56 8.49
N GLU A 110 6.69 -3.93 7.64
CA GLU A 110 6.83 -5.09 6.76
C GLU A 110 8.05 -4.96 5.84
N LEU A 111 8.20 -3.81 5.19
CA LEU A 111 9.31 -3.57 4.26
C LEU A 111 10.66 -3.72 4.95
N THR A 112 10.83 -3.13 6.12
CA THR A 112 12.11 -3.14 6.82
C THR A 112 12.42 -4.47 7.50
N GLU A 113 11.42 -5.17 8.02
CA GLU A 113 11.60 -6.43 8.75
C GLU A 113 11.61 -7.66 7.85
N SER A 114 10.78 -7.70 6.82
CA SER A 114 10.57 -8.88 5.98
C SER A 114 11.07 -8.73 4.54
N TYR A 115 11.31 -7.51 4.09
CA TYR A 115 11.73 -7.19 2.73
C TYR A 115 12.89 -6.19 2.73
N ALA A 116 13.90 -6.44 3.56
CA ALA A 116 14.99 -5.50 3.81
C ALA A 116 15.74 -5.08 2.54
N SER A 117 16.00 -6.01 1.63
CA SER A 117 16.67 -5.70 0.35
C SER A 117 15.84 -4.77 -0.52
N LEU A 118 14.52 -4.98 -0.56
CA LEU A 118 13.61 -4.09 -1.26
C LEU A 118 13.59 -2.70 -0.62
N ALA A 119 13.50 -2.63 0.70
CA ALA A 119 13.55 -1.36 1.43
C ALA A 119 14.83 -0.58 1.09
N GLN A 120 15.98 -1.23 1.09
CA GLN A 120 17.25 -0.60 0.71
C GLN A 120 17.25 -0.10 -0.74
N MET A 121 16.72 -0.90 -1.65
CA MET A 121 16.59 -0.49 -3.05
C MET A 121 15.72 0.76 -3.20
N LEU A 122 14.61 0.84 -2.47
CA LEU A 122 13.69 1.99 -2.53
C LEU A 122 14.30 3.27 -1.94
N LEU A 123 15.24 3.16 -1.00
CA LEU A 123 15.95 4.33 -0.48
C LEU A 123 16.85 4.99 -1.54
N SER A 124 17.38 4.24 -2.47
CA SER A 124 18.38 4.71 -3.44
C SER A 124 17.96 4.57 -4.91
N ALA A 125 16.73 4.16 -5.20
CA ALA A 125 16.27 3.96 -6.57
C ALA A 125 16.41 5.24 -7.41
N SER A 126 16.95 5.10 -8.63
CA SER A 126 17.13 6.19 -9.60
C SER A 126 16.18 6.07 -10.81
N SER A 127 15.32 5.06 -10.82
CA SER A 127 14.34 4.79 -11.87
C SER A 127 13.00 4.43 -11.25
N VAL A 128 11.94 5.12 -11.67
CA VAL A 128 10.57 4.79 -11.25
C VAL A 128 10.20 3.38 -11.72
N ARG A 129 10.55 3.02 -12.96
CA ARG A 129 10.29 1.69 -13.51
C ARG A 129 10.96 0.60 -12.69
N ALA A 130 12.24 0.75 -12.38
CA ALA A 130 12.98 -0.24 -11.60
C ALA A 130 12.39 -0.41 -10.18
N ALA A 131 12.06 0.69 -9.52
CA ALA A 131 11.41 0.66 -8.21
C ALA A 131 10.04 -0.02 -8.26
N SER A 132 9.22 0.35 -9.24
CA SER A 132 7.88 -0.22 -9.44
C SER A 132 7.94 -1.73 -9.71
N ASP A 133 8.83 -2.18 -10.61
CA ASP A 133 8.98 -3.59 -10.93
C ASP A 133 9.45 -4.39 -9.71
N ALA A 134 10.36 -3.85 -8.92
CA ALA A 134 10.84 -4.49 -7.70
C ALA A 134 9.70 -4.67 -6.67
N VAL A 135 8.88 -3.66 -6.46
CA VAL A 135 7.71 -3.74 -5.57
C VAL A 135 6.71 -4.78 -6.06
N LEU A 136 6.40 -4.77 -7.36
CA LEU A 136 5.48 -5.76 -7.96
C LEU A 136 5.98 -7.19 -7.74
N LEU A 137 7.25 -7.45 -8.03
CA LEU A 137 7.80 -8.80 -8.01
C LEU A 137 8.07 -9.33 -6.59
N GLN A 138 8.46 -8.47 -5.66
CA GLN A 138 8.94 -8.89 -4.34
C GLN A 138 7.90 -8.70 -3.23
N PHE A 139 7.07 -7.68 -3.32
CA PHE A 139 6.15 -7.29 -2.24
C PHE A 139 4.69 -7.59 -2.57
N GLU A 140 4.16 -7.04 -3.65
CA GLU A 140 2.75 -7.21 -4.01
C GLU A 140 2.46 -8.59 -4.61
N ARG A 141 3.33 -9.10 -5.46
CA ARG A 141 3.22 -10.41 -6.10
C ARG A 141 1.83 -10.70 -6.68
N PRO A 142 1.30 -9.80 -7.52
CA PRO A 142 -0.01 -10.04 -8.14
C PRO A 142 0.04 -11.26 -9.06
N ALA A 143 -1.12 -11.82 -9.38
CA ALA A 143 -1.21 -12.93 -10.33
C ALA A 143 -0.69 -12.54 -11.73
N ASP A 144 -0.98 -11.30 -12.16
CA ASP A 144 -0.47 -10.76 -13.43
C ASP A 144 0.85 -10.01 -13.21
N GLN A 145 1.95 -10.63 -13.65
CA GLN A 145 3.30 -10.07 -13.64
C GLN A 145 3.83 -9.82 -15.05
N SER A 146 2.92 -9.65 -16.02
CA SER A 146 3.26 -9.35 -17.42
C SER A 146 3.93 -7.99 -17.59
N GLU A 147 4.56 -7.80 -18.75
CA GLU A 147 5.09 -6.48 -19.12
C GLU A 147 4.02 -5.39 -19.15
N THR A 148 2.79 -5.75 -19.54
CA THR A 148 1.65 -4.81 -19.52
C THR A 148 1.31 -4.38 -18.10
N ALA A 149 1.26 -5.32 -17.14
CA ALA A 149 1.01 -5.03 -15.74
C ALA A 149 2.12 -4.17 -15.13
N LYS A 150 3.37 -4.51 -15.40
CA LYS A 150 4.54 -3.73 -14.95
C LYS A 150 4.51 -2.31 -15.50
N ALA A 151 4.28 -2.15 -16.80
CA ALA A 151 4.21 -0.85 -17.46
C ALA A 151 3.08 0.02 -16.87
N ARG A 152 1.93 -0.57 -16.60
CA ARG A 152 0.78 0.14 -16.00
C ARG A 152 1.10 0.68 -14.61
N ARG A 153 1.66 -0.15 -13.74
CA ARG A 153 2.04 0.25 -12.37
C ARG A 153 3.14 1.31 -12.39
N ALA A 154 4.11 1.17 -13.26
CA ALA A 154 5.16 2.18 -13.45
C ALA A 154 4.60 3.51 -13.97
N ALA A 155 3.60 3.48 -14.85
CA ALA A 155 2.95 4.68 -15.35
C ALA A 155 2.19 5.42 -14.23
N TYR A 156 1.53 4.71 -13.33
CA TYR A 156 0.95 5.32 -12.12
C TYR A 156 2.02 5.96 -11.25
N GLY A 157 3.13 5.27 -11.04
CA GLY A 157 4.28 5.81 -10.31
C GLY A 157 4.87 7.06 -10.96
N GLN A 158 5.00 7.08 -12.27
CA GLN A 158 5.51 8.24 -13.00
C GLN A 158 4.63 9.48 -12.81
N LYS A 159 3.32 9.32 -12.75
CA LYS A 159 2.40 10.43 -12.44
C LYS A 159 2.70 11.05 -11.07
N TYR A 160 2.94 10.23 -10.06
CA TYR A 160 3.27 10.71 -8.72
C TYR A 160 4.66 11.35 -8.68
N TYR A 161 5.62 10.79 -9.41
CA TYR A 161 6.92 11.42 -9.58
C TYR A 161 6.81 12.82 -10.18
N ASP A 162 6.07 12.95 -11.28
CA ASP A 162 5.87 14.23 -11.96
C ASP A 162 5.15 15.25 -11.06
N GLN A 163 4.16 14.78 -10.30
CA GLN A 163 3.38 15.63 -9.41
C GLN A 163 4.19 16.15 -8.23
N PHE A 164 4.93 15.29 -7.54
CA PHE A 164 5.53 15.63 -6.25
C PHE A 164 7.03 15.90 -6.31
N ALA A 165 7.79 15.21 -7.15
CA ALA A 165 9.22 15.46 -7.28
C ALA A 165 9.51 16.78 -8.01
N GLY A 166 8.64 17.15 -8.95
CA GLY A 166 8.76 18.39 -9.72
C GLY A 166 8.49 19.67 -8.91
N GLU A 167 7.68 19.59 -7.86
CA GLU A 167 7.32 20.78 -7.05
C GLU A 167 8.50 21.39 -6.30
N ARG A 168 9.49 20.56 -5.93
CA ARG A 168 10.71 21.04 -5.26
C ARG A 168 11.68 21.77 -6.19
N ARG A 169 11.48 21.71 -7.51
CA ARG A 169 12.34 22.35 -8.50
C ARG A 169 11.82 23.70 -8.97
N ARG A 170 10.66 24.14 -8.47
CA ARG A 170 10.17 25.49 -8.74
C ARG A 170 10.84 26.44 -7.75
N PRO A 171 11.67 27.40 -8.20
CA PRO A 171 12.18 28.44 -7.32
C PRO A 171 11.02 29.28 -6.78
N PRO A 172 11.18 29.93 -5.63
CA PRO A 172 10.18 30.79 -5.03
C PRO A 172 9.79 31.94 -5.92
#